data_624a557c55a987afbcfd13d5ef9a4228
#
_entry.id   624a557c55a987afbcfd13d5ef9a4228
#
_cell.length_a   1.000
_cell.length_b   1.000
_cell.length_c   1.000
_cell.angle_alpha   90.00
_cell.angle_beta   90.00
_cell.angle_gamma   90.00
#
_symmetry.space_group_name_H-M   'P 1'
#
loop_
_entity.id
_entity.type
_entity.pdbx_description
1 polymer ?
#
loop_
_entity_poly.entity_id
_entity_poly.type
_entity_poly.pdbx_seq_one_letter_code
_entity_poly.pdbx_strand_id
1 'polypeptide(L)'
;DGLARHEYDYIVRDTAIAIRDGADLATVRGLTYRKDGEVVHNPDAEHITDLDEIPYAAEFIKRRLCVTDYVFPAAAFPSIQIFTGRGCPAQCNFCVYPQTLHGHRYRLRSPENVIGEIEYIVNNFPDVKEIVFEDDTFTINKQRVSEICNMMIQKGINKKIRWLCNARVNLDYETMCLMKKAGCHLIIPGIESVNQQILKNIHKGTTVEQIEAYVANARKAGLMIHACYMVGNQGETHETMKETLAAAMRFKTDTAQFFPLIPYPGTGAYNWAKSNGYINGKYDEYIHEDGTLNCIINTPELSAQELV
;
A
#
# COMPACT_ATOMS: atom_id res chain seq x y z
N ASP A 1 -9.48 -11.32 -23.88
CA ASP A 1 -9.21 -10.44 -22.73
C ASP A 1 -9.75 -11.07 -21.46
N GLY A 2 -9.02 -10.96 -20.35
CA GLY A 2 -9.40 -11.48 -19.05
C GLY A 2 -8.96 -10.59 -17.91
N LEU A 3 -9.66 -10.67 -16.76
CA LEU A 3 -9.38 -9.95 -15.53
C LEU A 3 -9.32 -10.96 -14.40
N ALA A 4 -8.19 -11.02 -13.70
CA ALA A 4 -8.08 -11.72 -12.43
C ALA A 4 -8.62 -10.82 -11.32
N ARG A 5 -9.63 -11.31 -10.56
CA ARG A 5 -10.19 -10.57 -9.42
C ARG A 5 -9.47 -10.95 -8.13
N HIS A 6 -9.28 -9.97 -7.25
CA HIS A 6 -8.55 -10.13 -5.98
C HIS A 6 -7.09 -10.54 -6.18
N GLU A 7 -6.59 -11.54 -5.47
CA GLU A 7 -5.22 -12.04 -5.59
C GLU A 7 -5.03 -12.82 -6.88
N TYR A 8 -4.20 -12.29 -7.75
CA TYR A 8 -4.07 -12.76 -9.13
C TYR A 8 -3.06 -13.90 -9.33
N ASP A 9 -2.21 -14.21 -8.36
CA ASP A 9 -1.07 -15.15 -8.53
C ASP A 9 -1.52 -16.50 -9.12
N TYR A 10 -2.43 -17.18 -8.43
CA TYR A 10 -2.92 -18.48 -8.88
C TYR A 10 -3.93 -18.37 -10.01
N ILE A 11 -4.71 -17.30 -10.07
CA ILE A 11 -5.66 -17.08 -11.16
C ILE A 11 -4.93 -16.95 -12.49
N VAL A 12 -3.85 -16.17 -12.53
CA VAL A 12 -3.03 -16.01 -13.76
C VAL A 12 -2.35 -17.33 -14.13
N ARG A 13 -1.78 -18.04 -13.14
CA ARG A 13 -1.19 -19.38 -13.35
C ARG A 13 -2.20 -20.35 -13.95
N ASP A 14 -3.36 -20.47 -13.32
CA ASP A 14 -4.38 -21.44 -13.71
C ASP A 14 -5.01 -21.08 -15.06
N THR A 15 -5.16 -19.78 -15.34
CA THR A 15 -5.58 -19.29 -16.68
C THR A 15 -4.55 -19.67 -17.74
N ALA A 16 -3.26 -19.47 -17.48
CA ALA A 16 -2.20 -19.86 -18.43
C ALA A 16 -2.17 -21.38 -18.66
N ILE A 17 -2.37 -22.19 -17.61
CA ILE A 17 -2.46 -23.64 -17.71
C ILE A 17 -3.70 -24.04 -18.54
N ALA A 18 -4.87 -23.47 -18.27
CA ALA A 18 -6.10 -23.77 -19.01
C ALA A 18 -5.96 -23.43 -20.50
N ILE A 19 -5.35 -22.29 -20.83
CA ILE A 19 -5.09 -21.90 -22.23
C ILE A 19 -4.10 -22.89 -22.89
N ARG A 20 -3.02 -23.24 -22.23
CA ARG A 20 -2.01 -24.19 -22.74
C ARG A 20 -2.62 -25.56 -23.06
N ASP A 21 -3.47 -26.05 -22.15
CA ASP A 21 -4.02 -27.41 -22.21
C ASP A 21 -5.36 -27.49 -22.96
N GLY A 22 -5.87 -26.35 -23.47
CA GLY A 22 -7.16 -26.27 -24.17
C GLY A 22 -8.37 -26.53 -23.29
N ALA A 23 -8.23 -26.30 -21.96
CA ALA A 23 -9.32 -26.48 -21.00
C ALA A 23 -10.27 -25.27 -21.00
N ASP A 24 -11.52 -25.49 -20.52
CA ASP A 24 -12.51 -24.40 -20.44
C ASP A 24 -12.11 -23.40 -19.34
N LEU A 25 -12.03 -22.12 -19.72
CA LEU A 25 -11.76 -21.03 -18.79
C LEU A 25 -12.82 -20.88 -17.67
N ALA A 26 -14.00 -21.45 -17.84
CA ALA A 26 -15.05 -21.51 -16.82
C ALA A 26 -14.59 -22.25 -15.53
N THR A 27 -13.55 -23.08 -15.63
CA THR A 27 -12.99 -23.81 -14.48
C THR A 27 -12.07 -22.96 -13.59
N VAL A 28 -11.61 -21.79 -14.09
CA VAL A 28 -10.65 -20.94 -13.38
C VAL A 28 -11.38 -19.99 -12.43
N ARG A 29 -11.37 -20.28 -11.13
CA ARG A 29 -11.98 -19.40 -10.13
C ARG A 29 -11.29 -18.02 -10.11
N GLY A 30 -12.08 -16.96 -9.88
CA GLY A 30 -11.60 -15.58 -9.84
C GLY A 30 -11.36 -14.93 -11.19
N LEU A 31 -11.47 -15.67 -12.30
CA LEU A 31 -11.33 -15.12 -13.63
C LEU A 31 -12.66 -14.49 -14.12
N THR A 32 -12.56 -13.29 -14.66
CA THR A 32 -13.58 -12.68 -15.52
C THR A 32 -13.01 -12.63 -16.93
N TYR A 33 -13.75 -13.09 -17.92
CA TYR A 33 -13.27 -13.14 -19.31
C TYR A 33 -14.41 -12.92 -20.30
N ARG A 34 -14.05 -12.67 -21.55
CA ARG A 34 -15.03 -12.53 -22.65
C ARG A 34 -15.16 -13.84 -23.41
N LYS A 35 -16.41 -14.33 -23.56
CA LYS A 35 -16.78 -15.50 -24.37
C LYS A 35 -17.92 -15.10 -25.28
N ASP A 36 -17.76 -15.33 -26.58
CA ASP A 36 -18.77 -15.04 -27.62
C ASP A 36 -19.36 -13.61 -27.54
N GLY A 37 -18.53 -12.63 -27.19
CA GLY A 37 -18.93 -11.24 -27.04
C GLY A 37 -19.45 -10.86 -25.62
N GLU A 38 -19.85 -11.84 -24.82
CA GLU A 38 -20.40 -11.64 -23.50
C GLU A 38 -19.30 -11.70 -22.39
N VAL A 39 -19.52 -10.96 -21.30
CA VAL A 39 -18.64 -10.99 -20.12
C VAL A 39 -19.09 -12.09 -19.17
N VAL A 40 -18.21 -13.04 -18.92
CA VAL A 40 -18.44 -14.17 -18.00
C VAL A 40 -17.64 -13.93 -16.72
N HIS A 41 -18.32 -14.05 -15.57
CA HIS A 41 -17.72 -13.98 -14.25
C HIS A 41 -17.72 -15.36 -13.59
N ASN A 42 -16.55 -15.94 -13.41
CA ASN A 42 -16.44 -17.19 -12.64
C ASN A 42 -16.62 -16.92 -11.14
N PRO A 43 -16.92 -17.94 -10.31
CA PRO A 43 -16.92 -17.82 -8.86
C PRO A 43 -15.58 -17.26 -8.35
N ASP A 44 -15.62 -16.46 -7.27
CA ASP A 44 -14.41 -15.88 -6.70
C ASP A 44 -13.42 -16.96 -6.22
N ALA A 45 -12.13 -16.67 -6.36
CA ALA A 45 -11.06 -17.45 -5.78
C ALA A 45 -10.94 -17.15 -4.28
N GLU A 46 -10.46 -18.12 -3.52
CA GLU A 46 -10.09 -17.89 -2.12
C GLU A 46 -8.77 -17.15 -2.03
N HIS A 47 -8.60 -16.35 -0.97
CA HIS A 47 -7.33 -15.72 -0.71
C HIS A 47 -6.27 -16.76 -0.34
N ILE A 48 -5.04 -16.55 -0.81
CA ILE A 48 -3.89 -17.41 -0.49
C ILE A 48 -3.64 -17.36 1.02
N THR A 49 -3.69 -18.50 1.68
CA THR A 49 -3.54 -18.57 3.14
C THR A 49 -2.10 -18.68 3.59
N ASP A 50 -1.28 -19.45 2.87
CA ASP A 50 0.15 -19.58 3.10
C ASP A 50 0.91 -18.78 2.05
N LEU A 51 1.46 -17.63 2.47
CA LEU A 51 2.23 -16.77 1.57
C LEU A 51 3.67 -17.25 1.36
N ASP A 52 4.15 -18.19 2.16
CA ASP A 52 5.49 -18.77 2.00
C ASP A 52 5.58 -19.72 0.79
N GLU A 53 4.42 -20.21 0.30
CA GLU A 53 4.36 -21.02 -0.94
C GLU A 53 4.60 -20.20 -2.21
N ILE A 54 4.47 -18.85 -2.14
CA ILE A 54 4.68 -17.98 -3.30
C ILE A 54 6.17 -17.85 -3.55
N PRO A 55 6.65 -18.14 -4.78
CA PRO A 55 8.06 -17.95 -5.13
C PRO A 55 8.54 -16.52 -4.91
N TYR A 56 9.81 -16.34 -4.60
CA TYR A 56 10.42 -15.02 -4.44
C TYR A 56 10.28 -14.20 -5.73
N ALA A 57 9.67 -13.02 -5.62
CA ALA A 57 9.58 -12.09 -6.74
C ALA A 57 10.97 -11.72 -7.28
N ALA A 58 11.95 -11.62 -6.39
CA ALA A 58 13.34 -11.33 -6.73
C ALA A 58 13.97 -12.36 -7.70
N GLU A 59 13.58 -13.63 -7.64
CA GLU A 59 14.07 -14.66 -8.59
C GLU A 59 13.53 -14.41 -10.02
N PHE A 60 12.28 -14.04 -10.15
CA PHE A 60 11.69 -13.69 -11.44
C PHE A 60 12.33 -12.41 -12.00
N ILE A 61 12.47 -11.39 -11.16
CA ILE A 61 13.12 -10.12 -11.52
C ILE A 61 14.53 -10.39 -12.06
N LYS A 62 15.33 -11.23 -11.38
CA LYS A 62 16.69 -11.57 -11.83
C LYS A 62 16.74 -12.21 -13.20
N ARG A 63 15.73 -13.03 -13.52
CA ARG A 63 15.72 -13.81 -14.78
C ARG A 63 15.12 -13.05 -15.95
N ARG A 64 14.23 -12.07 -15.70
CA ARG A 64 13.35 -11.53 -16.73
C ARG A 64 13.34 -10.01 -16.84
N LEU A 65 13.79 -9.30 -15.82
CA LEU A 65 13.68 -7.85 -15.74
C LEU A 65 15.06 -7.23 -15.48
N CYS A 66 15.22 -5.98 -15.90
CA CYS A 66 16.35 -5.14 -15.56
C CYS A 66 15.92 -4.14 -14.47
N VAL A 67 16.48 -4.23 -13.27
CA VAL A 67 16.05 -3.39 -12.13
C VAL A 67 16.25 -1.89 -12.36
N THR A 68 17.13 -1.51 -13.29
CA THR A 68 17.37 -0.11 -13.63
C THR A 68 16.31 0.48 -14.56
N ASP A 69 15.40 -0.34 -15.08
CA ASP A 69 14.27 0.15 -15.89
C ASP A 69 13.09 0.60 -15.04
N TYR A 70 13.15 0.36 -13.71
CA TYR A 70 12.07 0.64 -12.78
C TYR A 70 12.52 1.62 -11.71
N VAL A 71 11.80 2.73 -11.57
CA VAL A 71 12.11 3.78 -10.60
C VAL A 71 10.98 3.91 -9.58
N PHE A 72 11.32 3.84 -8.30
CA PHE A 72 10.43 4.22 -7.21
C PHE A 72 10.96 5.51 -6.56
N PRO A 73 10.28 6.66 -6.74
CA PRO A 73 10.84 7.97 -6.37
C PRO A 73 11.19 8.15 -4.89
N ALA A 74 10.53 7.41 -3.97
CA ALA A 74 10.81 7.47 -2.54
C ALA A 74 12.01 6.63 -2.11
N ALA A 75 12.51 5.72 -2.98
CA ALA A 75 13.61 4.83 -2.68
C ALA A 75 14.93 5.26 -3.34
N ALA A 76 16.04 4.83 -2.76
CA ALA A 76 17.34 4.96 -3.40
C ALA A 76 17.45 4.01 -4.60
N PHE A 77 17.85 4.55 -5.73
CA PHE A 77 17.94 3.84 -7.01
C PHE A 77 19.30 3.14 -7.18
N PRO A 78 19.33 1.92 -7.74
CA PRO A 78 18.21 1.03 -8.04
C PRO A 78 17.58 0.39 -6.77
N SER A 79 16.29 0.07 -6.84
CA SER A 79 15.55 -0.56 -5.73
C SER A 79 14.77 -1.79 -6.20
N ILE A 80 14.44 -2.67 -5.26
CA ILE A 80 13.56 -3.83 -5.48
C ILE A 80 12.38 -3.74 -4.51
N GLN A 81 11.18 -3.93 -5.03
CA GLN A 81 9.96 -4.03 -4.23
C GLN A 81 9.64 -5.49 -3.93
N ILE A 82 9.29 -5.79 -2.67
CA ILE A 82 8.82 -7.10 -2.23
C ILE A 82 7.62 -6.96 -1.32
N PHE A 83 6.75 -7.98 -1.31
CA PHE A 83 5.66 -8.12 -0.35
C PHE A 83 6.06 -9.07 0.76
N THR A 84 5.83 -8.68 2.00
CA THR A 84 6.07 -9.52 3.17
C THR A 84 4.77 -9.97 3.85
N GLY A 85 3.66 -9.35 3.50
CA GLY A 85 2.32 -9.66 3.98
C GLY A 85 1.25 -9.04 3.09
N ARG A 86 0.03 -9.54 3.19
CA ARG A 86 -1.14 -9.09 2.44
C ARG A 86 -2.35 -8.92 3.35
N GLY A 87 -3.19 -7.94 3.03
CA GLY A 87 -4.38 -7.59 3.78
C GLY A 87 -4.10 -6.60 4.90
N CYS A 88 -5.14 -5.87 5.29
CA CYS A 88 -5.06 -4.87 6.35
C CYS A 88 -6.31 -4.94 7.23
N PRO A 89 -6.19 -5.16 8.55
CA PRO A 89 -7.35 -5.25 9.44
C PRO A 89 -8.03 -3.92 9.71
N ALA A 90 -7.45 -2.80 9.26
CA ALA A 90 -8.03 -1.47 9.41
C ALA A 90 -9.28 -1.32 8.53
N GLN A 91 -10.21 -0.48 8.99
CA GLN A 91 -11.52 -0.28 8.37
C GLN A 91 -11.61 1.09 7.66
N CYS A 92 -10.48 1.62 7.17
CA CYS A 92 -10.48 2.90 6.47
C CYS A 92 -11.42 2.84 5.27
N ASN A 93 -12.44 3.72 5.25
CA ASN A 93 -13.54 3.64 4.28
C ASN A 93 -13.14 3.99 2.84
N PHE A 94 -11.99 4.64 2.66
CA PHE A 94 -11.47 5.05 1.35
C PHE A 94 -10.52 4.03 0.73
N CYS A 95 -9.94 3.12 1.54
CA CYS A 95 -8.85 2.26 1.11
C CYS A 95 -9.35 1.13 0.21
N VAL A 96 -8.86 1.08 -1.01
CA VAL A 96 -9.24 0.07 -2.00
C VAL A 96 -8.65 -1.31 -1.71
N TYR A 97 -7.44 -1.38 -1.15
CA TYR A 97 -6.69 -2.64 -1.00
C TYR A 97 -7.41 -3.74 -0.21
N PRO A 98 -7.85 -3.52 1.06
CA PRO A 98 -8.55 -4.57 1.77
C PRO A 98 -9.95 -4.85 1.22
N GLN A 99 -10.61 -3.85 0.62
CA GLN A 99 -11.98 -4.00 0.13
C GLN A 99 -12.08 -4.69 -1.23
N THR A 100 -11.04 -4.62 -2.07
CA THR A 100 -11.08 -5.13 -3.45
C THR A 100 -10.00 -6.16 -3.77
N LEU A 101 -8.87 -6.19 -3.04
CA LEU A 101 -7.73 -7.05 -3.37
C LEU A 101 -7.45 -8.09 -2.28
N HIS A 102 -6.88 -7.66 -1.15
CA HIS A 102 -6.25 -8.56 -0.20
C HIS A 102 -7.13 -8.94 0.99
N GLY A 103 -8.32 -8.31 1.15
CA GLY A 103 -9.21 -8.53 2.28
C GLY A 103 -8.70 -7.92 3.59
N HIS A 104 -9.52 -8.03 4.65
CA HIS A 104 -9.20 -7.49 5.97
C HIS A 104 -8.41 -8.45 6.86
N ARG A 105 -8.23 -9.71 6.46
CA ARG A 105 -7.40 -10.67 7.19
C ARG A 105 -5.94 -10.44 6.84
N TYR A 106 -5.13 -10.06 7.85
CA TYR A 106 -3.69 -9.88 7.66
C TYR A 106 -3.00 -11.24 7.62
N ARG A 107 -2.42 -11.59 6.49
CA ARG A 107 -1.69 -12.84 6.21
C ARG A 107 -0.23 -12.49 5.97
N LEU A 108 0.67 -13.29 6.51
CA LEU A 108 2.08 -12.96 6.61
C LEU A 108 2.93 -14.09 6.05
N ARG A 109 4.00 -13.73 5.37
CA ARG A 109 5.15 -14.61 5.17
C ARG A 109 5.90 -14.75 6.49
N SER A 110 6.49 -15.90 6.73
CA SER A 110 7.33 -16.10 7.92
C SER A 110 8.55 -15.16 7.88
N PRO A 111 9.09 -14.74 9.04
CA PRO A 111 10.33 -13.97 9.08
C PRO A 111 11.46 -14.64 8.32
N GLU A 112 11.59 -15.97 8.41
CA GLU A 112 12.60 -16.77 7.72
C GLU A 112 12.46 -16.69 6.21
N ASN A 113 11.23 -16.77 5.69
CA ASN A 113 10.95 -16.66 4.26
C ASN A 113 11.28 -15.26 3.73
N VAL A 114 10.90 -14.19 4.46
CA VAL A 114 11.23 -12.81 4.11
C VAL A 114 12.76 -12.59 4.10
N ILE A 115 13.44 -13.06 5.13
CA ILE A 115 14.92 -12.94 5.22
C ILE A 115 15.60 -13.73 4.12
N GLY A 116 15.06 -14.90 3.74
CA GLY A 116 15.58 -15.68 2.61
C GLY A 116 15.55 -14.89 1.30
N GLU A 117 14.45 -14.19 1.00
CA GLU A 117 14.37 -13.34 -0.19
C GLU A 117 15.30 -12.12 -0.11
N ILE A 118 15.42 -11.49 1.06
CA ILE A 118 16.36 -10.38 1.26
C ILE A 118 17.82 -10.85 1.04
N GLU A 119 18.20 -12.02 1.57
CA GLU A 119 19.52 -12.61 1.33
C GLU A 119 19.74 -12.91 -0.15
N TYR A 120 18.71 -13.42 -0.85
CA TYR A 120 18.77 -13.62 -2.28
C TYR A 120 19.04 -12.30 -3.02
N ILE A 121 18.33 -11.21 -2.66
CA ILE A 121 18.53 -9.87 -3.24
C ILE A 121 19.95 -9.40 -3.01
N VAL A 122 20.44 -9.42 -1.76
CA VAL A 122 21.79 -8.97 -1.40
C VAL A 122 22.89 -9.73 -2.16
N ASN A 123 22.67 -11.02 -2.41
CA ASN A 123 23.67 -11.86 -3.08
C ASN A 123 23.63 -11.79 -4.61
N ASN A 124 22.48 -11.45 -5.20
CA ASN A 124 22.28 -11.52 -6.65
C ASN A 124 22.14 -10.16 -7.33
N PHE A 125 21.94 -9.07 -6.55
CA PHE A 125 21.77 -7.71 -7.07
C PHE A 125 22.75 -6.73 -6.38
N PRO A 126 24.05 -6.78 -6.70
CA PRO A 126 25.05 -5.99 -5.98
C PRO A 126 24.87 -4.47 -6.11
N ASP A 127 24.19 -4.01 -7.17
CA ASP A 127 23.96 -2.58 -7.44
C ASP A 127 22.72 -2.04 -6.74
N VAL A 128 21.81 -2.90 -6.25
CA VAL A 128 20.57 -2.48 -5.57
C VAL A 128 20.93 -1.81 -4.25
N LYS A 129 20.37 -0.61 -4.06
CA LYS A 129 20.63 0.25 -2.89
C LYS A 129 19.61 0.05 -1.78
N GLU A 130 18.38 -0.34 -2.15
CA GLU A 130 17.26 -0.34 -1.23
C GLU A 130 16.19 -1.38 -1.56
N ILE A 131 15.57 -1.92 -0.52
CA ILE A 131 14.37 -2.76 -0.61
C ILE A 131 13.18 -1.94 -0.16
N VAL A 132 12.09 -2.01 -0.93
CA VAL A 132 10.80 -1.44 -0.58
C VAL A 132 9.88 -2.55 -0.11
N PHE A 133 9.43 -2.50 1.14
CA PHE A 133 8.36 -3.38 1.63
C PHE A 133 7.00 -2.77 1.26
N GLU A 134 6.41 -3.31 0.20
CA GLU A 134 5.19 -2.80 -0.44
C GLU A 134 3.90 -3.41 0.16
N ASP A 135 3.97 -3.84 1.40
CA ASP A 135 2.81 -4.35 2.13
C ASP A 135 1.73 -3.28 2.27
N ASP A 136 0.47 -3.67 2.33
CA ASP A 136 -0.65 -2.75 2.68
C ASP A 136 -0.35 -2.01 4.00
N THR A 137 0.32 -2.68 4.91
CA THR A 137 0.97 -2.09 6.09
C THR A 137 1.94 -3.08 6.74
N PHE A 138 3.22 -2.83 6.66
CA PHE A 138 4.26 -3.67 7.23
C PHE A 138 4.21 -3.70 8.77
N THR A 139 3.77 -2.62 9.40
CA THR A 139 3.95 -2.37 10.83
C THR A 139 2.84 -2.87 11.75
N ILE A 140 1.83 -3.60 11.23
CA ILE A 140 0.69 -4.07 12.02
C ILE A 140 1.10 -5.03 13.13
N ASN A 141 1.99 -5.96 12.85
CA ASN A 141 2.48 -6.93 13.81
C ASN A 141 3.89 -6.53 14.29
N LYS A 142 3.95 -5.81 15.40
CA LYS A 142 5.22 -5.31 15.98
C LYS A 142 6.19 -6.42 16.36
N GLN A 143 5.69 -7.57 16.85
CA GLN A 143 6.53 -8.70 17.19
C GLN A 143 7.24 -9.21 15.95
N ARG A 144 6.53 -9.45 14.86
CA ARG A 144 7.11 -9.88 13.58
C ARG A 144 8.10 -8.86 13.02
N VAL A 145 7.78 -7.55 13.09
CA VAL A 145 8.73 -6.49 12.71
C VAL A 145 10.02 -6.63 13.49
N SER A 146 9.93 -6.86 14.81
CA SER A 146 11.10 -7.05 15.67
C SER A 146 11.90 -8.31 15.32
N GLU A 147 11.23 -9.40 15.00
CA GLU A 147 11.85 -10.66 14.57
C GLU A 147 12.64 -10.44 13.27
N ILE A 148 12.03 -9.88 12.23
CA ILE A 148 12.69 -9.55 10.96
C ILE A 148 13.89 -8.62 11.20
N CYS A 149 13.72 -7.54 11.96
CA CYS A 149 14.79 -6.60 12.26
C CYS A 149 15.98 -7.26 12.99
N ASN A 150 15.71 -8.11 13.98
CA ASN A 150 16.75 -8.83 14.71
C ASN A 150 17.50 -9.80 13.79
N MET A 151 16.80 -10.53 12.92
CA MET A 151 17.43 -11.43 11.94
C MET A 151 18.30 -10.65 10.94
N MET A 152 17.85 -9.51 10.45
CA MET A 152 18.65 -8.63 9.57
C MET A 152 19.94 -8.18 10.25
N ILE A 153 19.87 -7.81 11.54
CA ILE A 153 21.03 -7.38 12.32
C ILE A 153 21.99 -8.56 12.55
N GLN A 154 21.47 -9.71 12.98
CA GLN A 154 22.28 -10.91 13.25
C GLN A 154 23.03 -11.38 12.02
N LYS A 155 22.40 -11.34 10.84
CA LYS A 155 23.01 -11.72 9.56
C LYS A 155 23.85 -10.60 8.92
N GLY A 156 23.91 -9.42 9.51
CA GLY A 156 24.66 -8.27 9.00
C GLY A 156 24.07 -7.68 7.70
N ILE A 157 22.81 -7.99 7.37
CA ILE A 157 22.10 -7.49 6.19
C ILE A 157 21.97 -5.96 6.26
N ASN A 158 21.69 -5.43 7.45
CA ASN A 158 21.57 -3.99 7.72
C ASN A 158 22.81 -3.15 7.34
N LYS A 159 23.95 -3.78 7.14
CA LYS A 159 25.20 -3.13 6.69
C LYS A 159 25.36 -3.13 5.17
N LYS A 160 24.55 -3.92 4.46
CA LYS A 160 24.66 -4.15 3.03
C LYS A 160 23.58 -3.44 2.23
N ILE A 161 22.38 -3.33 2.77
CA ILE A 161 21.24 -2.77 2.07
C ILE A 161 20.33 -2.00 3.04
N ARG A 162 19.74 -0.91 2.57
CA ARG A 162 18.70 -0.16 3.26
C ARG A 162 17.32 -0.66 2.89
N TRP A 163 16.31 -0.26 3.65
CA TRP A 163 14.93 -0.54 3.34
C TRP A 163 13.98 0.56 3.82
N LEU A 164 12.81 0.60 3.22
CA LEU A 164 11.68 1.44 3.61
C LEU A 164 10.38 0.64 3.61
N CYS A 165 9.36 1.15 4.27
CA CYS A 165 8.06 0.48 4.32
C CYS A 165 6.89 1.44 4.47
N ASN A 166 5.71 0.99 4.01
CA ASN A 166 4.44 1.55 4.39
C ASN A 166 4.14 1.27 5.85
N ALA A 167 3.59 2.24 6.56
CA ALA A 167 3.35 2.17 7.99
C ALA A 167 1.99 2.73 8.40
N ARG A 168 1.48 2.24 9.52
CA ARG A 168 0.41 2.91 10.27
C ARG A 168 1.00 3.66 11.46
N VAL A 169 0.22 4.60 11.96
CA VAL A 169 0.56 5.38 13.17
C VAL A 169 0.34 4.51 14.43
N ASN A 170 1.12 3.44 14.56
CA ASN A 170 0.96 2.45 15.64
C ASN A 170 2.28 1.96 16.25
N LEU A 171 3.43 2.47 15.76
CA LEU A 171 4.74 2.09 16.28
C LEU A 171 5.10 2.87 17.55
N ASP A 172 5.71 2.17 18.49
CA ASP A 172 6.40 2.79 19.64
C ASP A 172 7.84 3.16 19.29
N TYR A 173 8.45 3.96 20.16
CA TYR A 173 9.81 4.46 19.98
C TYR A 173 10.86 3.33 19.92
N GLU A 174 10.72 2.31 20.74
CA GLU A 174 11.65 1.17 20.83
C GLU A 174 11.66 0.39 19.51
N THR A 175 10.48 0.11 18.95
CA THR A 175 10.36 -0.56 17.64
C THR A 175 10.97 0.29 16.53
N MET A 176 10.76 1.60 16.54
CA MET A 176 11.37 2.52 15.56
C MET A 176 12.89 2.54 15.66
N CYS A 177 13.45 2.54 16.85
CA CYS A 177 14.90 2.43 17.06
C CYS A 177 15.46 1.11 16.54
N LEU A 178 14.75 0.00 16.76
CA LEU A 178 15.14 -1.31 16.24
C LEU A 178 15.09 -1.35 14.70
N MET A 179 14.04 -0.83 14.10
CA MET A 179 13.93 -0.69 12.64
C MET A 179 15.09 0.12 12.08
N LYS A 180 15.41 1.27 12.69
CA LYS A 180 16.57 2.10 12.30
C LYS A 180 17.87 1.30 12.34
N LYS A 181 18.12 0.58 13.44
CA LYS A 181 19.29 -0.29 13.60
C LYS A 181 19.35 -1.39 12.56
N ALA A 182 18.19 -1.91 12.13
CA ALA A 182 18.07 -2.94 11.10
C ALA A 182 18.20 -2.41 9.66
N GLY A 183 18.45 -1.11 9.47
CA GLY A 183 18.67 -0.51 8.15
C GLY A 183 17.44 0.20 7.54
N CYS A 184 16.33 0.31 8.28
CA CYS A 184 15.22 1.16 7.86
C CYS A 184 15.67 2.61 7.83
N HIS A 185 15.47 3.28 6.70
CA HIS A 185 15.82 4.70 6.64
C HIS A 185 14.60 5.60 6.52
N LEU A 186 13.52 5.12 5.87
CA LEU A 186 12.31 5.87 5.61
C LEU A 186 11.07 5.04 5.99
N ILE A 187 10.11 5.68 6.63
CA ILE A 187 8.77 5.14 6.84
C ILE A 187 7.73 6.02 6.14
N ILE A 188 6.68 5.40 5.60
CA ILE A 188 5.61 6.06 4.86
C ILE A 188 4.30 5.91 5.65
N PRO A 189 4.03 6.76 6.65
CA PRO A 189 2.78 6.71 7.39
C PRO A 189 1.63 7.38 6.62
N GLY A 190 0.50 6.69 6.51
CA GLY A 190 -0.76 7.33 6.16
C GLY A 190 -1.30 8.12 7.36
N ILE A 191 -1.12 9.42 7.36
CA ILE A 191 -1.66 10.36 8.37
C ILE A 191 -3.09 10.75 8.02
N GLU A 192 -3.34 11.03 6.75
CA GLU A 192 -4.56 11.45 6.08
C GLU A 192 -5.04 12.84 6.53
N SER A 193 -5.34 13.05 7.80
CA SER A 193 -5.80 14.32 8.37
C SER A 193 -5.29 14.51 9.80
N VAL A 194 -5.26 15.73 10.28
CA VAL A 194 -5.06 16.05 11.71
C VAL A 194 -6.33 16.62 12.37
N ASN A 195 -7.46 16.52 11.71
CA ASN A 195 -8.74 16.80 12.31
C ASN A 195 -9.38 15.52 12.83
N GLN A 196 -9.70 15.47 14.13
CA GLN A 196 -10.20 14.25 14.78
C GLN A 196 -11.55 13.79 14.23
N GLN A 197 -12.40 14.72 13.79
CA GLN A 197 -13.70 14.36 13.21
C GLN A 197 -13.51 13.75 11.82
N ILE A 198 -12.60 14.28 11.01
CA ILE A 198 -12.27 13.70 9.70
C ILE A 198 -11.68 12.30 9.87
N LEU A 199 -10.73 12.10 10.81
CA LEU A 199 -10.17 10.77 11.11
C LEU A 199 -11.25 9.75 11.51
N LYS A 200 -12.27 10.17 12.26
CA LYS A 200 -13.42 9.33 12.60
C LYS A 200 -14.27 9.01 11.37
N ASN A 201 -14.57 10.01 10.54
CA ASN A 201 -15.42 9.86 9.36
C ASN A 201 -14.82 8.89 8.34
N ILE A 202 -13.48 8.89 8.20
CA ILE A 202 -12.77 7.96 7.31
C ILE A 202 -12.40 6.62 7.98
N HIS A 203 -12.85 6.40 9.20
CA HIS A 203 -12.57 5.18 10.00
C HIS A 203 -11.07 4.87 10.14
N LYS A 204 -10.24 5.92 10.28
CA LYS A 204 -8.77 5.73 10.36
C LYS A 204 -8.34 4.99 11.62
N GLY A 205 -9.09 5.12 12.72
CA GLY A 205 -8.78 4.45 13.99
C GLY A 205 -7.51 4.98 14.66
N THR A 206 -7.19 6.27 14.42
CA THR A 206 -6.01 6.95 14.96
C THR A 206 -6.45 8.31 15.53
N THR A 207 -5.81 8.79 16.59
CA THR A 207 -6.04 10.13 17.14
C THR A 207 -4.94 11.11 16.73
N VAL A 208 -5.23 12.40 16.82
CA VAL A 208 -4.26 13.47 16.51
C VAL A 208 -3.04 13.38 17.43
N GLU A 209 -3.26 13.10 18.73
CA GLU A 209 -2.19 12.94 19.70
C GLU A 209 -1.27 11.76 19.36
N GLN A 210 -1.85 10.65 18.87
CA GLN A 210 -1.06 9.50 18.39
C GLN A 210 -0.20 9.87 17.19
N ILE A 211 -0.73 10.68 16.26
CA ILE A 211 0.03 11.15 15.10
C ILE A 211 1.20 12.02 15.54
N GLU A 212 0.97 12.97 16.44
CA GLU A 212 2.02 13.85 16.98
C GLU A 212 3.13 13.07 17.70
N ALA A 213 2.75 12.14 18.57
CA ALA A 213 3.68 11.27 19.27
C ALA A 213 4.48 10.38 18.30
N TYR A 214 3.82 9.83 17.28
CA TYR A 214 4.45 9.01 16.25
C TYR A 214 5.54 9.78 15.49
N VAL A 215 5.20 10.96 14.99
CA VAL A 215 6.15 11.81 14.24
C VAL A 215 7.35 12.21 15.14
N ALA A 216 7.09 12.58 16.39
CA ALA A 216 8.15 12.91 17.34
C ALA A 216 9.07 11.71 17.62
N ASN A 217 8.51 10.52 17.81
CA ASN A 217 9.25 9.29 18.06
C ASN A 217 10.09 8.87 16.84
N ALA A 218 9.53 8.94 15.63
CA ALA A 218 10.24 8.59 14.40
C ALA A 218 11.46 9.49 14.19
N ARG A 219 11.30 10.81 14.38
CA ARG A 219 12.40 11.77 14.31
C ARG A 219 13.47 11.50 15.37
N LYS A 220 13.05 11.23 16.61
CA LYS A 220 13.97 10.89 17.71
C LYS A 220 14.74 9.59 17.42
N ALA A 221 14.11 8.61 16.77
CA ALA A 221 14.75 7.37 16.34
C ALA A 221 15.68 7.56 15.10
N GLY A 222 15.66 8.74 14.46
CA GLY A 222 16.45 9.04 13.27
C GLY A 222 15.91 8.40 11.98
N LEU A 223 14.61 8.09 11.95
CA LEU A 223 13.92 7.66 10.74
C LEU A 223 13.48 8.88 9.93
N MET A 224 13.64 8.82 8.61
CA MET A 224 12.99 9.75 7.70
C MET A 224 11.49 9.42 7.60
N ILE A 225 10.70 10.44 7.32
CA ILE A 225 9.24 10.31 7.21
C ILE A 225 8.77 10.91 5.88
N HIS A 226 8.14 10.07 5.04
CA HIS A 226 7.32 10.52 3.92
C HIS A 226 5.85 10.49 4.35
N ALA A 227 5.31 11.63 4.77
CA ALA A 227 3.96 11.69 5.31
C ALA A 227 2.91 11.78 4.19
N CYS A 228 1.89 10.89 4.23
CA CYS A 228 0.78 10.91 3.29
C CYS A 228 -0.46 11.52 3.94
N TYR A 229 -1.04 12.52 3.24
CA TYR A 229 -2.25 13.23 3.63
C TYR A 229 -3.30 13.09 2.54
N MET A 230 -4.56 13.17 2.92
CA MET A 230 -5.68 13.10 1.98
C MET A 230 -6.66 14.25 2.24
N VAL A 231 -7.12 14.90 1.17
CA VAL A 231 -8.07 16.01 1.21
C VAL A 231 -9.36 15.65 0.46
N GLY A 232 -10.47 16.32 0.78
CA GLY A 232 -11.79 16.03 0.20
C GLY A 232 -12.52 14.87 0.88
N ASN A 233 -12.16 14.54 2.09
CA ASN A 233 -12.78 13.48 2.89
C ASN A 233 -14.21 13.84 3.31
N GLN A 234 -14.96 12.85 3.74
CA GLN A 234 -16.30 13.05 4.28
C GLN A 234 -16.31 14.06 5.45
N GLY A 235 -17.01 15.17 5.26
CA GLY A 235 -17.13 16.25 6.24
C GLY A 235 -15.97 17.24 6.26
N GLU A 236 -15.09 17.17 5.26
CA GLU A 236 -13.96 18.11 5.14
C GLU A 236 -14.44 19.49 4.65
N THR A 237 -13.80 20.52 5.15
CA THR A 237 -14.03 21.92 4.81
C THR A 237 -12.69 22.60 4.54
N HIS A 238 -12.72 23.85 4.05
CA HIS A 238 -11.51 24.65 3.91
C HIS A 238 -10.74 24.83 5.23
N GLU A 239 -11.46 24.93 6.36
CA GLU A 239 -10.86 25.08 7.68
C GLU A 239 -10.10 23.80 8.08
N THR A 240 -10.71 22.61 7.92
CA THR A 240 -10.06 21.34 8.29
C THR A 240 -8.88 21.01 7.38
N MET A 241 -8.95 21.41 6.10
CA MET A 241 -7.80 21.31 5.18
C MET A 241 -6.64 22.22 5.63
N LYS A 242 -6.94 23.46 6.04
CA LYS A 242 -5.94 24.39 6.58
C LYS A 242 -5.31 23.87 7.88
N GLU A 243 -6.09 23.25 8.77
CA GLU A 243 -5.59 22.60 9.98
C GLU A 243 -4.58 21.50 9.62
N THR A 244 -4.93 20.65 8.65
CA THR A 244 -4.05 19.56 8.19
C THR A 244 -2.78 20.10 7.55
N LEU A 245 -2.87 21.12 6.69
CA LEU A 245 -1.71 21.75 6.07
C LEU A 245 -0.80 22.41 7.11
N ALA A 246 -1.36 23.15 8.05
CA ALA A 246 -0.61 23.80 9.13
C ALA A 246 0.14 22.78 10.00
N ALA A 247 -0.50 21.64 10.31
CA ALA A 247 0.13 20.55 11.04
C ALA A 247 1.23 19.86 10.23
N ALA A 248 1.03 19.63 8.93
CA ALA A 248 2.06 19.07 8.06
C ALA A 248 3.32 19.94 8.04
N MET A 249 3.14 21.27 7.97
CA MET A 249 4.26 22.23 8.07
C MET A 249 4.93 22.20 9.47
N ARG A 250 4.15 22.07 10.55
CA ARG A 250 4.66 21.97 11.92
C ARG A 250 5.42 20.68 12.18
N PHE A 251 4.99 19.57 11.60
CA PHE A 251 5.62 18.27 11.76
C PHE A 251 7.01 18.21 11.13
N LYS A 252 7.25 19.01 10.09
CA LYS A 252 8.56 19.08 9.39
C LYS A 252 9.06 17.68 9.04
N THR A 253 8.19 16.86 8.44
CA THR A 253 8.57 15.57 7.88
C THR A 253 9.52 15.78 6.70
N ASP A 254 10.32 14.78 6.34
CA ASP A 254 11.33 14.94 5.28
C ASP A 254 10.69 15.23 3.93
N THR A 255 9.57 14.56 3.66
CA THR A 255 8.70 14.84 2.52
C THR A 255 7.23 14.68 2.93
N ALA A 256 6.33 15.29 2.18
CA ALA A 256 4.89 15.16 2.37
C ALA A 256 4.19 15.06 1.02
N GLN A 257 3.17 14.24 0.94
CA GLN A 257 2.32 14.12 -0.24
C GLN A 257 0.85 14.31 0.15
N PHE A 258 0.13 15.10 -0.63
CA PHE A 258 -1.31 15.34 -0.47
C PHE A 258 -2.03 14.71 -1.66
N PHE A 259 -3.06 13.93 -1.37
CA PHE A 259 -3.90 13.29 -2.38
C PHE A 259 -5.34 13.80 -2.22
N PRO A 260 -6.04 14.12 -3.32
CA PRO A 260 -7.48 14.25 -3.27
C PRO A 260 -8.10 12.87 -3.02
N LEU A 261 -9.23 12.83 -2.30
CA LEU A 261 -10.00 11.58 -2.16
C LEU A 261 -10.47 11.11 -3.54
N ILE A 262 -10.08 9.91 -3.91
CA ILE A 262 -10.59 9.21 -5.07
C ILE A 262 -11.63 8.18 -4.59
N PRO A 263 -12.92 8.36 -4.87
CA PRO A 263 -13.96 7.44 -4.42
C PRO A 263 -13.98 6.19 -5.30
N TYR A 264 -13.06 5.26 -5.09
CA TYR A 264 -12.97 4.02 -5.86
C TYR A 264 -14.19 3.12 -5.63
N PRO A 265 -14.81 2.56 -6.70
CA PRO A 265 -15.87 1.57 -6.58
C PRO A 265 -15.50 0.42 -5.64
N GLY A 266 -16.45 -0.03 -4.83
CA GLY A 266 -16.23 -1.06 -3.81
C GLY A 266 -15.80 -0.52 -2.45
N THR A 267 -15.53 0.78 -2.31
CA THR A 267 -15.14 1.42 -1.04
C THR A 267 -16.32 2.10 -0.35
N GLY A 268 -16.24 2.26 0.96
CA GLY A 268 -17.22 3.03 1.74
C GLY A 268 -17.31 4.50 1.29
N ALA A 269 -16.17 5.10 0.93
CA ALA A 269 -16.08 6.45 0.39
C ALA A 269 -16.86 6.60 -0.93
N TYR A 270 -16.76 5.60 -1.82
CA TYR A 270 -17.55 5.57 -3.05
C TYR A 270 -19.05 5.53 -2.76
N ASN A 271 -19.48 4.65 -1.85
CA ASN A 271 -20.90 4.52 -1.49
C ASN A 271 -21.42 5.82 -0.88
N TRP A 272 -20.65 6.46 0.00
CA TRP A 272 -20.97 7.78 0.56
C TRP A 272 -21.09 8.85 -0.54
N ALA A 273 -20.09 8.99 -1.39
CA ALA A 273 -20.07 10.01 -2.43
C ALA A 273 -21.22 9.81 -3.44
N LYS A 274 -21.47 8.55 -3.84
CA LYS A 274 -22.54 8.20 -4.78
C LYS A 274 -23.93 8.46 -4.21
N SER A 275 -24.19 8.05 -2.97
CA SER A 275 -25.51 8.24 -2.34
C SER A 275 -25.88 9.70 -2.09
N ASN A 276 -24.88 10.57 -2.01
CA ASN A 276 -25.08 12.02 -1.86
C ASN A 276 -25.01 12.79 -3.19
N GLY A 277 -24.76 12.12 -4.32
CA GLY A 277 -24.64 12.78 -5.62
C GLY A 277 -23.35 13.61 -5.79
N TYR A 278 -22.30 13.29 -5.05
CA TYR A 278 -21.04 14.04 -5.05
C TYR A 278 -20.03 13.58 -6.11
N ILE A 279 -20.26 12.46 -6.77
CA ILE A 279 -19.41 11.99 -7.89
C ILE A 279 -19.79 12.78 -9.14
N ASN A 280 -18.84 13.55 -9.67
CA ASN A 280 -19.01 14.37 -10.86
C ASN A 280 -18.10 13.88 -11.98
N GLY A 281 -18.37 12.68 -12.47
CA GLY A 281 -17.59 12.08 -13.56
C GLY A 281 -17.95 10.62 -13.81
N LYS A 282 -17.44 10.08 -14.91
CA LYS A 282 -17.56 8.67 -15.29
C LYS A 282 -16.32 7.90 -14.91
N TYR A 283 -16.35 6.57 -15.06
CA TYR A 283 -15.22 5.70 -14.73
C TYR A 283 -13.94 5.99 -15.55
N ASP A 284 -14.08 6.41 -16.79
CA ASP A 284 -12.98 6.79 -17.67
C ASP A 284 -12.34 8.13 -17.31
N GLU A 285 -13.01 8.92 -16.46
CA GLU A 285 -12.53 10.22 -15.99
C GLU A 285 -11.73 10.15 -14.67
N TYR A 286 -11.57 8.96 -14.06
CA TYR A 286 -10.74 8.78 -12.85
C TYR A 286 -9.25 9.01 -13.09
N ILE A 287 -8.82 8.91 -14.34
CA ILE A 287 -7.43 9.06 -14.75
C ILE A 287 -7.39 10.05 -15.92
N HIS A 288 -6.49 11.02 -15.87
CA HIS A 288 -6.20 11.90 -16.98
C HIS A 288 -5.49 11.17 -18.12
N GLU A 289 -5.45 11.77 -19.32
CA GLU A 289 -4.77 11.19 -20.49
C GLU A 289 -3.26 10.94 -20.26
N ASP A 290 -2.63 11.71 -19.36
CA ASP A 290 -1.23 11.54 -18.95
C ASP A 290 -1.02 10.44 -17.87
N GLY A 291 -2.09 9.77 -17.45
CA GLY A 291 -2.05 8.72 -16.42
C GLY A 291 -2.11 9.21 -14.99
N THR A 292 -2.21 10.51 -14.73
CA THR A 292 -2.37 11.05 -13.38
C THR A 292 -3.80 10.87 -12.87
N LEU A 293 -3.97 10.74 -11.55
CA LEU A 293 -5.28 10.62 -10.92
C LEU A 293 -6.06 11.94 -11.00
N ASN A 294 -7.32 11.84 -11.34
CA ASN A 294 -8.24 12.97 -11.42
C ASN A 294 -9.18 13.00 -10.20
N CYS A 295 -9.39 14.19 -9.65
CA CYS A 295 -10.38 14.40 -8.60
C CYS A 295 -11.76 14.56 -9.24
N ILE A 296 -12.67 13.62 -8.95
CA ILE A 296 -14.03 13.60 -9.51
C ILE A 296 -15.11 13.83 -8.43
N ILE A 297 -14.71 14.32 -7.27
CA ILE A 297 -15.63 14.53 -6.14
C ILE A 297 -15.92 16.02 -5.96
N ASN A 298 -17.19 16.37 -5.86
CA ASN A 298 -17.67 17.70 -5.46
C ASN A 298 -18.60 17.54 -4.26
N THR A 299 -18.25 18.14 -3.15
CA THR A 299 -19.13 18.24 -1.97
C THR A 299 -19.75 19.63 -1.90
N PRO A 300 -20.72 19.87 -1.03
CA PRO A 300 -21.25 21.23 -0.81
C PRO A 300 -20.19 22.24 -0.36
N GLU A 301 -19.11 21.76 0.30
CA GLU A 301 -18.06 22.59 0.91
C GLU A 301 -16.84 22.74 0.02
N LEU A 302 -16.57 21.76 -0.85
CA LEU A 302 -15.32 21.69 -1.65
C LEU A 302 -15.61 21.15 -3.04
N SER A 303 -15.17 21.86 -4.05
CA SER A 303 -15.18 21.41 -5.44
C SER A 303 -13.94 20.57 -5.79
N ALA A 304 -14.04 19.73 -6.82
CA ALA A 304 -12.90 18.98 -7.35
C ALA A 304 -11.71 19.89 -7.74
N GLN A 305 -12.03 21.09 -8.28
CA GLN A 305 -11.01 22.08 -8.68
C GLN A 305 -10.26 22.67 -7.47
N GLU A 306 -10.90 22.77 -6.30
CA GLU A 306 -10.26 23.27 -5.07
C GLU A 306 -9.41 22.21 -4.38
N LEU A 307 -9.60 20.93 -4.73
CA LEU A 307 -8.89 19.80 -4.16
C LEU A 307 -7.59 19.44 -4.92
N VAL A 308 -7.41 19.98 -6.10
CA VAL A 308 -6.23 19.79 -6.98
C VAL A 308 -5.41 21.06 -7.04
#